data_40e425329d0817cfa69207a04accc83c
#
_entry.id   40e425329d0817cfa69207a04accc83c
#
_cell.length_a   1.000
_cell.length_b   1.000
_cell.length_c   1.000
_cell.angle_alpha   90.00
_cell.angle_beta   90.00
_cell.angle_gamma   90.00
#
_symmetry.space_group_name_H-M   'P 1'
#
loop_
_entity.id
_entity.type
_entity.pdbx_description
1 polymer ?
#
loop_
_entity_poly.entity_id
_entity_poly.type
_entity_poly.pdbx_seq_one_letter_code
_entity_poly.pdbx_strand_id
1 'polypeptide(L)'
;MQTIENGKAFAETLLQLSGLYRYYERKLQSHILHNPLPNHVAIILDGNRRWARLNFLNADKGHFVGADKAEELLNWIHDIGIRITTLYILSTENLNRNDEEINNIYDLLHIKLQRLYNDSRIHKRRMKIKAIGNVKLVPSKLQKILYELEKATCEYDSMFLNIAVAYGGQKELVDAIRRIAG
;
A
#
# COMPACT_ATOMS: atom_id res chain seq x y z
N MET A 1 17.47 -20.06 -20.68
CA MET A 1 16.53 -19.24 -19.94
C MET A 1 17.16 -17.95 -19.40
N GLN A 2 18.33 -17.98 -18.77
CA GLN A 2 19.06 -16.81 -18.27
C GLN A 2 19.40 -15.73 -19.32
N THR A 3 19.66 -16.12 -20.56
CA THR A 3 19.99 -15.17 -21.65
C THR A 3 18.81 -14.33 -22.10
N ILE A 4 17.59 -14.85 -22.01
CA ILE A 4 16.36 -14.14 -22.38
C ILE A 4 15.95 -13.15 -21.27
N GLU A 5 16.19 -13.48 -20.00
CA GLU A 5 15.93 -12.61 -18.85
C GLU A 5 16.91 -11.43 -18.82
N ASN A 6 18.18 -11.68 -19.09
CA ASN A 6 19.18 -10.62 -19.22
C ASN A 6 18.87 -9.65 -20.38
N GLY A 7 18.34 -10.17 -21.48
CA GLY A 7 17.89 -9.36 -22.61
C GLY A 7 16.69 -8.48 -22.29
N LYS A 8 15.72 -8.98 -21.51
CA LYS A 8 14.56 -8.20 -21.05
C LYS A 8 14.97 -7.10 -20.08
N ALA A 9 15.79 -7.42 -19.08
CA ALA A 9 16.29 -6.44 -18.11
C ALA A 9 17.12 -5.34 -18.78
N PHE A 10 17.95 -5.69 -19.77
CA PHE A 10 18.71 -4.73 -20.55
C PHE A 10 17.83 -3.83 -21.42
N ALA A 11 16.82 -4.40 -22.07
CA ALA A 11 15.85 -3.65 -22.87
C ALA A 11 15.00 -2.70 -22.01
N GLU A 12 14.57 -3.13 -20.82
CA GLU A 12 13.87 -2.28 -19.84
C GLU A 12 14.75 -1.12 -19.36
N THR A 13 16.03 -1.38 -19.08
CA THR A 13 17.00 -0.35 -18.69
C THR A 13 17.23 0.66 -19.82
N LEU A 14 17.37 0.21 -21.07
CA LEU A 14 17.49 1.07 -22.23
C LEU A 14 16.24 1.92 -22.47
N LEU A 15 15.05 1.34 -22.30
CA LEU A 15 13.78 2.07 -22.42
C LEU A 15 13.64 3.14 -21.31
N GLN A 16 14.06 2.84 -20.09
CA GLN A 16 14.10 3.82 -18.99
C GLN A 16 15.08 4.98 -19.27
N LEU A 17 16.27 4.68 -19.79
CA LEU A 17 17.29 5.67 -20.12
C LEU A 17 16.92 6.53 -21.34
N SER A 18 16.18 5.99 -22.32
CA SER A 18 15.79 6.69 -23.55
C SER A 18 14.73 7.76 -23.39
N GLY A 19 14.14 7.90 -22.17
CA GLY A 19 13.00 8.80 -21.93
C GLY A 19 11.66 8.32 -22.52
N LEU A 20 11.68 7.21 -23.27
CA LEU A 20 10.48 6.63 -23.90
C LEU A 20 9.46 6.18 -22.85
N TYR A 21 9.94 5.66 -21.73
CA TYR A 21 9.11 5.26 -20.61
C TYR A 21 8.39 6.46 -19.99
N ARG A 22 9.08 7.59 -19.79
CA ARG A 22 8.48 8.85 -19.30
C ARG A 22 7.47 9.43 -20.29
N TYR A 23 7.74 9.32 -21.59
CA TYR A 23 6.78 9.74 -22.61
C TYR A 23 5.51 8.89 -22.55
N TYR A 24 5.65 7.57 -22.44
CA TYR A 24 4.53 6.64 -22.29
C TYR A 24 3.71 6.91 -21.04
N GLU A 25 4.36 7.09 -19.89
CA GLU A 25 3.69 7.45 -18.63
C GLU A 25 2.87 8.75 -18.77
N ARG A 26 3.45 9.79 -19.36
CA ARG A 26 2.75 11.07 -19.58
C ARG A 26 1.56 10.91 -20.52
N LYS A 27 1.70 10.12 -21.58
CA LYS A 27 0.62 9.82 -22.51
C LYS A 27 -0.51 9.05 -21.81
N LEU A 28 -0.15 8.06 -21.02
CA LEU A 28 -1.11 7.28 -20.23
C LEU A 28 -1.82 8.15 -19.20
N GLN A 29 -1.09 8.98 -18.47
CA GLN A 29 -1.65 9.94 -17.52
C GLN A 29 -2.61 10.93 -18.21
N SER A 30 -2.21 11.49 -19.34
CA SER A 30 -3.08 12.35 -20.13
C SER A 30 -4.36 11.64 -20.55
N HIS A 31 -4.25 10.39 -21.02
CA HIS A 31 -5.42 9.59 -21.39
C HIS A 31 -6.36 9.34 -20.21
N ILE A 32 -5.82 9.02 -19.05
CA ILE A 32 -6.59 8.81 -17.81
C ILE A 32 -7.31 10.10 -17.41
N LEU A 33 -6.63 11.25 -17.44
CA LEU A 33 -7.20 12.54 -17.05
C LEU A 33 -8.30 13.07 -17.99
N HIS A 34 -8.40 12.55 -19.21
CA HIS A 34 -9.50 12.88 -20.13
C HIS A 34 -10.79 12.08 -19.87
N ASN A 35 -10.75 11.11 -18.96
CA ASN A 35 -11.89 10.28 -18.60
C ASN A 35 -12.35 10.57 -17.16
N PRO A 36 -13.61 10.25 -16.81
CA PRO A 36 -14.07 10.36 -15.43
C PRO A 36 -13.22 9.51 -14.49
N LEU A 37 -12.68 10.14 -13.44
CA LEU A 37 -11.86 9.45 -12.44
C LEU A 37 -12.75 8.92 -11.31
N PRO A 38 -12.42 7.76 -10.72
CA PRO A 38 -13.08 7.30 -9.51
C PRO A 38 -12.72 8.23 -8.34
N ASN A 39 -13.67 8.48 -7.46
CA ASN A 39 -13.40 9.24 -6.24
C ASN A 39 -12.59 8.45 -5.21
N HIS A 40 -12.67 7.13 -5.25
CA HIS A 40 -12.06 6.22 -4.30
C HIS A 40 -11.47 5.00 -5.02
N VAL A 41 -10.23 4.67 -4.71
CA VAL A 41 -9.54 3.47 -5.19
C VAL A 41 -9.12 2.63 -3.99
N ALA A 42 -9.53 1.37 -3.96
CA ALA A 42 -9.06 0.39 -2.99
C ALA A 42 -8.06 -0.57 -3.67
N ILE A 43 -6.94 -0.84 -2.99
CA ILE A 43 -5.84 -1.62 -3.53
C ILE A 43 -5.48 -2.71 -2.53
N ILE A 44 -5.45 -3.95 -3.03
CA ILE A 44 -4.98 -5.11 -2.28
C ILE A 44 -3.53 -5.36 -2.66
N LEU A 45 -2.63 -5.32 -1.68
CA LEU A 45 -1.20 -5.58 -1.87
C LEU A 45 -0.94 -7.09 -1.89
N ASP A 46 -1.44 -7.76 -2.91
CA ASP A 46 -1.30 -9.22 -3.10
C ASP A 46 -0.20 -9.55 -4.12
N GLY A 47 0.24 -10.80 -4.09
CA GLY A 47 1.19 -11.35 -5.05
C GLY A 47 2.65 -11.24 -4.63
N ASN A 48 3.02 -10.58 -3.55
CA ASN A 48 4.41 -10.35 -3.11
C ASN A 48 5.21 -11.66 -2.97
N ARG A 49 4.64 -12.69 -2.35
CA ARG A 49 5.25 -14.03 -2.20
C ARG A 49 5.42 -14.73 -3.55
N ARG A 50 4.43 -14.63 -4.42
CA ARG A 50 4.47 -15.21 -5.77
C ARG A 50 5.55 -14.52 -6.61
N TRP A 51 5.61 -13.22 -6.56
CA TRP A 51 6.64 -12.43 -7.23
C TRP A 51 8.05 -12.79 -6.73
N ALA A 52 8.26 -12.88 -5.43
CA ALA A 52 9.54 -13.28 -4.84
C ALA A 52 9.97 -14.66 -5.33
N ARG A 53 9.07 -15.65 -5.29
CA ARG A 53 9.36 -17.01 -5.77
C ARG A 53 9.73 -17.05 -7.26
N LEU A 54 9.05 -16.27 -8.11
CA LEU A 54 9.36 -16.20 -9.54
C LEU A 54 10.71 -15.56 -9.81
N ASN A 55 11.20 -14.72 -8.89
CA ASN A 55 12.51 -14.07 -8.97
C ASN A 55 13.59 -14.77 -8.13
N PHE A 56 13.35 -16.00 -7.66
CA PHE A 56 14.27 -16.78 -6.82
C PHE A 56 14.69 -16.04 -5.54
N LEU A 57 13.77 -15.26 -4.96
CA LEU A 57 13.96 -14.49 -3.74
C LEU A 57 13.09 -15.05 -2.60
N ASN A 58 13.46 -14.74 -1.35
CA ASN A 58 12.63 -15.04 -0.19
C ASN A 58 11.37 -14.15 -0.11
N ALA A 59 10.38 -14.55 0.70
CA ALA A 59 9.12 -13.82 0.86
C ALA A 59 9.33 -12.39 1.36
N ASP A 60 10.26 -12.17 2.28
CA ASP A 60 10.54 -10.87 2.88
C ASP A 60 10.96 -9.84 1.83
N LYS A 61 11.80 -10.27 0.87
CA LYS A 61 12.20 -9.41 -0.24
C LYS A 61 11.00 -9.02 -1.11
N GLY A 62 10.07 -9.97 -1.32
CA GLY A 62 8.81 -9.68 -2.01
C GLY A 62 7.94 -8.67 -1.27
N HIS A 63 7.80 -8.80 0.04
CA HIS A 63 7.05 -7.86 0.86
C HIS A 63 7.69 -6.47 0.84
N PHE A 64 9.02 -6.39 0.91
CA PHE A 64 9.74 -5.12 0.83
C PHE A 64 9.51 -4.40 -0.50
N VAL A 65 9.70 -5.11 -1.63
CA VAL A 65 9.48 -4.55 -2.98
C VAL A 65 8.02 -4.14 -3.19
N GLY A 66 7.07 -4.95 -2.68
CA GLY A 66 5.65 -4.62 -2.74
C GLY A 66 5.31 -3.36 -1.94
N ALA A 67 5.93 -3.15 -0.78
CA ALA A 67 5.75 -1.95 0.02
C ALA A 67 6.34 -0.69 -0.67
N ASP A 68 7.49 -0.80 -1.34
CA ASP A 68 8.05 0.30 -2.14
C ASP A 68 7.12 0.64 -3.31
N LYS A 69 6.57 -0.37 -3.98
CA LYS A 69 5.61 -0.16 -5.07
C LYS A 69 4.30 0.47 -4.59
N ALA A 70 3.86 0.19 -3.37
CA ALA A 70 2.71 0.85 -2.77
C ALA A 70 2.96 2.36 -2.55
N GLU A 71 4.16 2.75 -2.12
CA GLU A 71 4.53 4.16 -1.99
C GLU A 71 4.52 4.90 -3.34
N GLU A 72 5.06 4.27 -4.38
CA GLU A 72 5.04 4.80 -5.74
C GLU A 72 3.60 4.98 -6.27
N LEU A 73 2.77 3.97 -6.05
CA LEU A 73 1.37 3.98 -6.43
C LEU A 73 0.57 5.10 -5.73
N LEU A 74 0.81 5.37 -4.45
CA LEU A 74 0.20 6.48 -3.73
C LEU A 74 0.57 7.84 -4.34
N ASN A 75 1.79 8.00 -4.84
CA ASN A 75 2.16 9.21 -5.55
C ASN A 75 1.40 9.35 -6.88
N TRP A 76 1.30 8.30 -7.67
CA TRP A 76 0.53 8.34 -8.92
C TRP A 76 -0.95 8.66 -8.68
N ILE A 77 -1.56 8.03 -7.69
CA ILE A 77 -2.97 8.28 -7.31
C ILE A 77 -3.18 9.75 -6.95
N HIS A 78 -2.25 10.31 -6.17
CA HIS A 78 -2.27 11.73 -5.85
C HIS A 78 -2.15 12.61 -7.10
N ASP A 79 -1.17 12.32 -7.97
CA ASP A 79 -0.85 13.13 -9.14
C ASP A 79 -1.98 13.17 -10.18
N ILE A 80 -2.80 12.10 -10.24
CA ILE A 80 -4.02 12.07 -11.06
C ILE A 80 -5.25 12.63 -10.35
N GLY A 81 -5.16 13.01 -9.08
CA GLY A 81 -6.24 13.71 -8.37
C GLY A 81 -7.31 12.85 -7.71
N ILE A 82 -7.05 11.56 -7.48
CA ILE A 82 -7.97 10.68 -6.72
C ILE A 82 -7.88 11.02 -5.24
N ARG A 83 -9.01 11.36 -4.63
CA ARG A 83 -9.05 11.88 -3.26
C ARG A 83 -8.96 10.80 -2.18
N ILE A 84 -9.54 9.64 -2.40
CA ILE A 84 -9.65 8.60 -1.37
C ILE A 84 -8.92 7.34 -1.84
N THR A 85 -8.00 6.85 -1.01
CA THR A 85 -7.29 5.60 -1.26
C THR A 85 -7.44 4.69 -0.06
N THR A 86 -7.71 3.41 -0.29
CA THR A 86 -7.64 2.37 0.73
C THR A 86 -6.55 1.37 0.34
N LEU A 87 -5.54 1.23 1.20
CA LEU A 87 -4.53 0.18 1.08
C LEU A 87 -4.90 -0.99 1.99
N TYR A 88 -5.17 -2.13 1.40
CA TYR A 88 -5.36 -3.39 2.12
C TYR A 88 -4.01 -4.06 2.32
N ILE A 89 -3.44 -3.88 3.52
CA ILE A 89 -2.06 -4.27 3.81
C ILE A 89 -1.99 -5.64 4.47
N LEU A 90 -2.87 -5.89 5.45
CA LEU A 90 -2.83 -7.10 6.25
C LEU A 90 -4.26 -7.60 6.53
N SER A 91 -4.55 -8.81 6.06
CA SER A 91 -5.83 -9.48 6.37
C SER A 91 -5.79 -10.19 7.72
N THR A 92 -6.96 -10.54 8.26
CA THR A 92 -7.05 -11.40 9.45
C THR A 92 -6.44 -12.79 9.20
N GLU A 93 -6.56 -13.32 7.99
CA GLU A 93 -5.97 -14.60 7.58
C GLU A 93 -4.44 -14.55 7.56
N ASN A 94 -3.86 -13.39 7.25
CA ASN A 94 -2.40 -13.21 7.26
C ASN A 94 -1.81 -13.32 8.67
N LEU A 95 -2.59 -13.09 9.73
CA LEU A 95 -2.13 -13.25 11.10
C LEU A 95 -1.82 -14.70 11.47
N ASN A 96 -2.34 -15.66 10.71
CA ASN A 96 -2.10 -17.10 10.89
C ASN A 96 -0.84 -17.61 10.16
N ARG A 97 -0.02 -16.72 9.61
CA ARG A 97 1.27 -17.09 9.01
C ARG A 97 2.24 -17.57 10.09
N ASN A 98 3.34 -18.20 9.66
CA ASN A 98 4.40 -18.57 10.61
C ASN A 98 4.97 -17.31 11.30
N ASP A 99 5.46 -17.49 12.53
CA ASP A 99 5.90 -16.38 13.40
C ASP A 99 7.01 -15.54 12.78
N GLU A 100 7.92 -16.15 12.05
CA GLU A 100 9.02 -15.44 11.38
C GLU A 100 8.49 -14.50 10.29
N GLU A 101 7.67 -15.02 9.36
CA GLU A 101 7.11 -14.21 8.27
C GLU A 101 6.24 -13.06 8.79
N ILE A 102 5.37 -13.33 9.78
CA ILE A 102 4.47 -12.29 10.30
C ILE A 102 5.23 -11.20 11.06
N ASN A 103 6.27 -11.56 11.82
CA ASN A 103 7.10 -10.60 12.52
C ASN A 103 7.90 -9.72 11.54
N ASN A 104 8.45 -10.30 10.47
CA ASN A 104 9.13 -9.55 9.42
C ASN A 104 8.17 -8.56 8.71
N ILE A 105 6.91 -8.95 8.49
CA ILE A 105 5.87 -8.06 7.98
C ILE A 105 5.59 -6.93 8.97
N TYR A 106 5.46 -7.20 10.27
CA TYR A 106 5.22 -6.18 11.28
C TYR A 106 6.36 -5.17 11.36
N ASP A 107 7.61 -5.62 11.30
CA ASP A 107 8.78 -4.74 11.30
C ASP A 107 8.84 -3.89 10.04
N LEU A 108 8.58 -4.48 8.87
CA LEU A 108 8.50 -3.74 7.61
C LEU A 108 7.39 -2.66 7.67
N LEU A 109 6.21 -3.02 8.12
CA LEU A 109 5.09 -2.09 8.27
C LEU A 109 5.44 -0.95 9.23
N HIS A 110 6.06 -1.26 10.36
CA HIS A 110 6.50 -0.22 11.30
C HIS A 110 7.48 0.76 10.66
N ILE A 111 8.48 0.26 9.93
CA ILE A 111 9.45 1.11 9.22
C ILE A 111 8.75 2.00 8.19
N LYS A 112 7.82 1.44 7.42
CA LYS A 112 7.08 2.17 6.38
C LYS A 112 6.14 3.22 6.97
N LEU A 113 5.43 2.91 8.03
CA LEU A 113 4.54 3.85 8.73
C LEU A 113 5.33 4.95 9.43
N GLN A 114 6.52 4.64 9.98
CA GLN A 114 7.40 5.64 10.56
C GLN A 114 7.94 6.61 9.50
N ARG A 115 8.31 6.11 8.31
CA ARG A 115 8.69 6.96 7.17
C ARG A 115 7.53 7.84 6.74
N LEU A 116 6.32 7.26 6.66
CA LEU A 116 5.10 7.99 6.32
C LEU A 116 4.83 9.11 7.33
N TYR A 117 4.98 8.86 8.64
CA TYR A 117 4.82 9.86 9.70
C TYR A 117 5.77 11.06 9.54
N ASN A 118 7.01 10.81 9.13
CA ASN A 118 8.04 11.83 8.93
C ASN A 118 8.01 12.48 7.53
N ASP A 119 7.11 12.06 6.65
CA ASP A 119 7.06 12.56 5.28
C ASP A 119 6.33 13.90 5.20
N SER A 120 7.06 14.97 4.91
CA SER A 120 6.48 16.30 4.76
C SER A 120 5.39 16.40 3.68
N ARG A 121 5.35 15.45 2.73
CA ARG A 121 4.33 15.41 1.68
C ARG A 121 2.93 15.18 2.24
N ILE A 122 2.79 14.42 3.33
CA ILE A 122 1.51 14.19 4.00
C ILE A 122 0.89 15.52 4.45
N HIS A 123 1.71 16.34 5.10
CA HIS A 123 1.29 17.64 5.62
C HIS A 123 0.98 18.62 4.48
N LYS A 124 1.86 18.69 3.46
CA LYS A 124 1.67 19.55 2.27
C LYS A 124 0.40 19.18 1.50
N ARG A 125 0.12 17.89 1.37
CA ARG A 125 -1.07 17.35 0.68
C ARG A 125 -2.32 17.36 1.55
N ARG A 126 -2.22 17.75 2.83
CA ARG A 126 -3.30 17.68 3.82
C ARG A 126 -3.99 16.30 3.80
N MET A 127 -3.18 15.24 3.85
CA MET A 127 -3.65 13.85 3.75
C MET A 127 -4.08 13.34 5.13
N LYS A 128 -5.37 13.10 5.29
CA LYS A 128 -5.93 12.45 6.49
C LYS A 128 -5.70 10.96 6.41
N ILE A 129 -5.05 10.40 7.42
CA ILE A 129 -4.76 8.97 7.51
C ILE A 129 -5.72 8.34 8.52
N LYS A 130 -6.27 7.17 8.18
CA LYS A 130 -7.14 6.39 9.04
C LYS A 130 -6.78 4.92 8.99
N ALA A 131 -6.58 4.32 10.16
CA ALA A 131 -6.46 2.87 10.29
C ALA A 131 -7.85 2.24 10.36
N ILE A 132 -8.09 1.21 9.56
CA ILE A 132 -9.33 0.43 9.57
C ILE A 132 -9.02 -1.05 9.79
N GLY A 133 -9.98 -1.78 10.39
CA GLY A 133 -9.81 -3.18 10.77
C GLY A 133 -9.58 -3.35 12.27
N ASN A 134 -9.14 -4.54 12.68
CA ASN A 134 -8.92 -4.85 14.10
C ASN A 134 -7.49 -4.55 14.53
N VAL A 135 -7.16 -3.28 14.65
CA VAL A 135 -5.81 -2.80 15.02
C VAL A 135 -5.32 -3.39 16.36
N LYS A 136 -6.22 -3.86 17.23
CA LYS A 136 -5.85 -4.50 18.50
C LYS A 136 -5.14 -5.85 18.32
N LEU A 137 -5.27 -6.48 17.15
CA LEU A 137 -4.65 -7.79 16.85
C LEU A 137 -3.18 -7.69 16.40
N VAL A 138 -2.67 -6.48 16.14
CA VAL A 138 -1.26 -6.31 15.78
C VAL A 138 -0.43 -5.84 16.98
N PRO A 139 0.91 -5.98 16.96
CA PRO A 139 1.79 -5.58 18.06
C PRO A 139 1.60 -4.12 18.49
N SER A 140 1.76 -3.83 19.77
CA SER A 140 1.60 -2.49 20.37
C SER A 140 2.41 -1.40 19.66
N LYS A 141 3.59 -1.74 19.15
CA LYS A 141 4.45 -0.86 18.37
C LYS A 141 3.74 -0.34 17.10
N LEU A 142 3.02 -1.22 16.39
CA LEU A 142 2.23 -0.84 15.21
C LEU A 142 0.96 -0.06 15.60
N GLN A 143 0.30 -0.46 16.67
CA GLN A 143 -0.87 0.27 17.19
C GLN A 143 -0.49 1.72 17.49
N LYS A 144 0.66 1.93 18.14
CA LYS A 144 1.15 3.26 18.52
C LYS A 144 1.39 4.15 17.30
N ILE A 145 2.15 3.67 16.32
CA ILE A 145 2.46 4.50 15.12
C ILE A 145 1.21 4.80 14.29
N LEU A 146 0.26 3.86 14.18
CA LEU A 146 -1.02 4.11 13.51
C LEU A 146 -1.82 5.19 14.23
N TYR A 147 -1.90 5.13 15.56
CA TYR A 147 -2.57 6.17 16.37
C TYR A 147 -1.89 7.54 16.23
N GLU A 148 -0.55 7.59 16.23
CA GLU A 148 0.21 8.84 16.06
C GLU A 148 -0.04 9.45 14.67
N LEU A 149 -0.10 8.63 13.61
CA LEU A 149 -0.45 9.06 12.25
C LEU A 149 -1.87 9.63 12.18
N GLU A 150 -2.85 8.94 12.74
CA GLU A 150 -4.23 9.42 12.78
C GLU A 150 -4.32 10.76 13.52
N LYS A 151 -3.68 10.86 14.68
CA LYS A 151 -3.68 12.07 15.51
C LYS A 151 -3.01 13.24 14.79
N ALA A 152 -1.85 13.02 14.16
CA ALA A 152 -1.11 14.07 13.45
C ALA A 152 -1.84 14.60 12.21
N THR A 153 -2.77 13.81 11.65
CA THR A 153 -3.46 14.14 10.40
C THR A 153 -4.99 14.33 10.56
N CYS A 154 -5.49 14.36 11.80
CA CYS A 154 -6.95 14.37 12.08
C CYS A 154 -7.67 15.60 11.47
N GLU A 155 -6.99 16.76 11.39
CA GLU A 155 -7.54 18.00 10.87
C GLU A 155 -7.37 18.16 9.34
N TYR A 156 -6.79 17.15 8.65
CA TYR A 156 -6.62 17.21 7.22
C TYR A 156 -7.85 16.69 6.47
N ASP A 157 -8.11 17.25 5.29
CA ASP A 157 -9.39 17.07 4.57
C ASP A 157 -9.25 17.02 3.05
N SER A 158 -8.04 17.22 2.51
CA SER A 158 -7.85 17.27 1.06
C SER A 158 -7.74 15.89 0.43
N MET A 159 -7.03 14.98 1.11
CA MET A 159 -6.87 13.59 0.71
C MET A 159 -7.14 12.65 1.88
N PHE A 160 -7.51 11.42 1.57
CA PHE A 160 -7.82 10.39 2.56
C PHE A 160 -7.08 9.10 2.24
N LEU A 161 -6.28 8.61 3.18
CA LEU A 161 -5.61 7.32 3.10
C LEU A 161 -6.12 6.41 4.21
N ASN A 162 -6.91 5.41 3.84
CA ASN A 162 -7.30 4.34 4.74
C ASN A 162 -6.27 3.21 4.67
N ILE A 163 -5.78 2.78 5.82
CA ILE A 163 -4.81 1.68 5.97
C ILE A 163 -5.54 0.52 6.62
N ALA A 164 -5.88 -0.51 5.83
CA ALA A 164 -6.59 -1.68 6.33
C ALA A 164 -5.57 -2.69 6.91
N VAL A 165 -5.62 -2.85 8.24
CA VAL A 165 -4.72 -3.70 9.01
C VAL A 165 -5.53 -4.67 9.86
N ALA A 166 -5.18 -5.95 9.80
CA ALA A 166 -5.94 -7.03 10.42
C ALA A 166 -7.45 -6.92 10.08
N TYR A 167 -7.72 -6.61 8.81
CA TYR A 167 -9.06 -6.44 8.29
C TYR A 167 -9.59 -7.76 7.72
N GLY A 168 -10.84 -8.07 8.01
CA GLY A 168 -11.54 -9.25 7.48
C GLY A 168 -12.98 -8.89 7.15
N GLY A 169 -13.34 -8.93 5.86
CA GLY A 169 -14.69 -8.56 5.42
C GLY A 169 -15.80 -9.41 6.02
N GLN A 170 -15.60 -10.71 6.18
CA GLN A 170 -16.56 -11.60 6.84
C GLN A 170 -16.77 -11.21 8.30
N LYS A 171 -15.66 -10.92 9.02
CA LYS A 171 -15.73 -10.49 10.42
C LYS A 171 -16.45 -9.17 10.57
N GLU A 172 -16.23 -8.22 9.69
CA GLU A 172 -16.91 -6.92 9.69
C GLU A 172 -18.44 -7.09 9.53
N LEU A 173 -18.87 -7.94 8.59
CA LEU A 173 -20.29 -8.25 8.40
C LEU A 173 -20.92 -8.87 9.65
N VAL A 174 -20.23 -9.87 10.26
CA VAL A 174 -20.70 -10.51 11.50
C VAL A 174 -20.78 -9.50 12.64
N ASP A 175 -19.77 -8.66 12.81
CA ASP A 175 -19.75 -7.65 13.87
C ASP A 175 -20.81 -6.57 13.63
N ALA A 176 -21.11 -6.19 12.39
CA ALA A 176 -22.21 -5.28 12.04
C ALA A 176 -23.59 -5.90 12.38
N ILE A 177 -23.80 -7.16 11.99
CA ILE A 177 -25.03 -7.88 12.32
C ILE A 177 -25.25 -7.97 13.83
N ARG A 178 -24.19 -8.30 14.59
CA ARG A 178 -24.27 -8.35 16.06
C ARG A 178 -24.65 -7.03 16.70
N ARG A 179 -24.15 -5.90 16.16
CA ARG A 179 -24.51 -4.55 16.65
C ARG A 179 -25.95 -4.16 16.36
N ILE A 180 -26.53 -4.71 15.28
CA ILE A 180 -27.94 -4.46 14.93
C ILE A 180 -28.88 -5.34 15.75
N ALA A 181 -28.46 -6.57 16.08
CA ALA A 181 -29.25 -7.57 16.77
C ALA A 181 -29.21 -7.45 18.31
N GLY A 182 -28.28 -6.72 18.89
CA GLY A 182 -28.15 -6.48 20.34
C GLY A 182 -28.44 -5.07 20.70
#